data_947b5c845d5f6112817dd4f54d60dcc5
#
_entry.id   947b5c845d5f6112817dd4f54d60dcc5
#
_cell.length_a   1.000
_cell.length_b   1.000
_cell.length_c   1.000
_cell.angle_alpha   90.00
_cell.angle_beta   90.00
_cell.angle_gamma   90.00
#
_symmetry.space_group_name_H-M   'P 1'
#
loop_
_entity.id
_entity.type
_entity.pdbx_description
1 polymer ?
#
loop_
_entity_poly.entity_id
_entity_poly.type
_entity_poly.pdbx_seq_one_letter_code
_entity_poly.pdbx_strand_id
1 'polypeptide(L)'
;MREAVRLRDEGCGLEEACRRLEAVIPTARILFTVGSLDYLRTGGRIGKVASVVTGALGVKPIIVLKEGEIFLDGIFRSREKGKARLVDLTRRYLFSCGDDPAAYRFITGYGYDYREA
;
A
#
# COMPACT_ATOMS: atom_id res chain seq x y z
N MET A 1 -11.44 -7.40 -2.05
CA MET A 1 -12.49 -7.61 -3.07
C MET A 1 -12.15 -8.72 -4.06
N ARG A 2 -11.04 -8.71 -4.82
CA ARG A 2 -10.70 -9.79 -5.77
C ARG A 2 -10.66 -11.18 -5.13
N GLU A 3 -10.13 -11.31 -3.92
CA GLU A 3 -10.08 -12.57 -3.19
C GLU A 3 -11.50 -13.07 -2.83
N ALA A 4 -12.38 -12.18 -2.40
CA ALA A 4 -13.76 -12.55 -2.13
C ALA A 4 -14.49 -13.08 -3.38
N VAL A 5 -14.24 -12.45 -4.54
CA VAL A 5 -14.79 -12.93 -5.83
C VAL A 5 -14.25 -14.32 -6.17
N ARG A 6 -12.95 -14.55 -5.99
CA ARG A 6 -12.33 -15.86 -6.22
C ARG A 6 -12.96 -16.94 -5.34
N LEU A 7 -13.10 -16.67 -4.05
CA LEU A 7 -13.71 -17.62 -3.10
C LEU A 7 -15.16 -17.94 -3.47
N ARG A 8 -15.93 -16.94 -3.90
CA ARG A 8 -17.28 -17.14 -4.41
C ARG A 8 -17.29 -18.05 -5.63
N ASP A 9 -16.43 -17.78 -6.60
CA ASP A 9 -16.37 -18.53 -7.85
C ASP A 9 -15.89 -19.98 -7.66
N GLU A 10 -15.14 -20.23 -6.58
CA GLU A 10 -14.76 -21.57 -6.11
C GLU A 10 -15.89 -22.28 -5.33
N GLY A 11 -17.05 -21.64 -5.17
CA GLY A 11 -18.18 -22.22 -4.43
C GLY A 11 -18.01 -22.21 -2.91
N CYS A 12 -17.11 -21.37 -2.39
CA CYS A 12 -16.86 -21.26 -0.95
C CYS A 12 -18.08 -20.66 -0.24
N GLY A 13 -18.54 -21.32 0.83
CA GLY A 13 -19.65 -20.82 1.65
C GLY A 13 -19.28 -19.51 2.36
N LEU A 14 -20.30 -18.72 2.73
CA LEU A 14 -20.12 -17.38 3.29
C LEU A 14 -19.21 -17.37 4.53
N GLU A 15 -19.47 -18.25 5.49
CA GLU A 15 -18.69 -18.31 6.75
C GLU A 15 -17.21 -18.61 6.50
N GLU A 16 -16.95 -19.59 5.65
CA GLU A 16 -15.59 -19.95 5.28
C GLU A 16 -14.89 -18.82 4.49
N ALA A 17 -15.60 -18.15 3.60
CA ALA A 17 -15.09 -16.99 2.88
C ALA A 17 -14.74 -15.84 3.83
N CYS A 18 -15.59 -15.53 4.80
CA CYS A 18 -15.32 -14.54 5.84
C CYS A 18 -14.07 -14.90 6.63
N ARG A 19 -13.96 -16.13 7.12
CA ARG A 19 -12.81 -16.60 7.89
C ARG A 19 -11.49 -16.47 7.10
N ARG A 20 -11.50 -16.84 5.81
CA ARG A 20 -10.32 -16.69 4.94
C ARG A 20 -9.97 -15.25 4.68
N LEU A 21 -10.96 -14.38 4.47
CA LEU A 21 -10.72 -12.95 4.26
C LEU A 21 -10.16 -12.27 5.52
N GLU A 22 -10.68 -12.61 6.70
CA GLU A 22 -10.17 -12.12 7.98
C GLU A 22 -8.69 -12.50 8.18
N ALA A 23 -8.29 -13.68 7.78
CA ALA A 23 -6.90 -14.11 7.83
C ALA A 23 -5.99 -13.31 6.85
N VAL A 24 -6.52 -12.86 5.71
CA VAL A 24 -5.77 -12.10 4.70
C VAL A 24 -5.66 -10.61 5.05
N ILE A 25 -6.65 -10.03 5.75
CA ILE A 25 -6.68 -8.59 6.06
C ILE A 25 -5.40 -8.11 6.75
N PRO A 26 -4.88 -8.76 7.80
CA PRO A 26 -3.66 -8.32 8.47
C PRO A 26 -2.41 -8.36 7.60
N THR A 27 -2.42 -9.19 6.55
CA THR A 27 -1.28 -9.32 5.63
C THR A 27 -1.33 -8.30 4.48
N ALA A 28 -2.45 -7.61 4.31
CA ALA A 28 -2.60 -6.63 3.23
C ALA A 28 -1.79 -5.37 3.51
N ARG A 29 -1.08 -4.87 2.50
CA ARG A 29 -0.35 -3.59 2.53
C ARG A 29 -0.60 -2.84 1.25
N ILE A 30 -0.74 -1.52 1.36
CA ILE A 30 -0.73 -0.64 0.20
C ILE A 30 0.44 0.31 0.38
N LEU A 31 1.37 0.30 -0.56
CA LEU A 31 2.51 1.19 -0.62
C LEU A 31 2.30 2.15 -1.78
N PHE A 32 2.33 3.43 -1.53
CA PHE A 32 2.10 4.41 -2.59
C PHE A 32 2.83 5.71 -2.32
N THR A 33 2.92 6.52 -3.35
CA THR A 33 3.41 7.89 -3.28
C THR A 33 2.39 8.83 -3.92
N VAL A 34 2.39 10.07 -3.46
CA VAL A 34 1.53 11.13 -4.00
C VAL A 34 2.38 12.34 -4.39
N GLY A 35 1.91 13.08 -5.38
CA GLY A 35 2.57 14.31 -5.83
C GLY A 35 2.42 15.45 -4.81
N SER A 36 1.27 15.52 -4.13
CA SER A 36 0.96 16.47 -3.06
C SER A 36 0.16 15.78 -1.96
N LEU A 37 0.36 16.23 -0.73
CA LEU A 37 -0.42 15.80 0.43
C LEU A 37 -1.75 16.56 0.59
N ASP A 38 -2.01 17.57 -0.24
CA ASP A 38 -3.18 18.43 -0.10
C ASP A 38 -4.48 17.63 -0.20
N TYR A 39 -4.54 16.67 -1.10
CA TYR A 39 -5.70 15.78 -1.24
C TYR A 39 -5.94 14.92 0.00
N LEU A 40 -4.88 14.42 0.63
CA LEU A 40 -4.98 13.65 1.88
C LEU A 40 -5.42 14.55 3.04
N ARG A 41 -4.95 15.80 3.07
CA ARG A 41 -5.33 16.80 4.06
C ARG A 41 -6.81 17.16 3.92
N THR A 42 -7.24 17.56 2.73
CA THR A 42 -8.63 17.94 2.44
C THR A 42 -9.59 16.79 2.69
N GLY A 43 -9.17 15.55 2.36
CA GLY A 43 -9.95 14.35 2.60
C GLY A 43 -9.94 13.87 4.05
N GLY A 44 -9.22 14.51 4.97
CA GLY A 44 -9.10 14.08 6.36
C GLY A 44 -8.32 12.78 6.56
N ARG A 45 -7.60 12.29 5.53
CA ARG A 45 -6.83 11.03 5.58
C ARG A 45 -5.33 11.26 5.79
N ILE A 46 -4.94 12.48 6.16
CA ILE A 46 -3.51 12.80 6.32
C ILE A 46 -2.86 12.09 7.52
N GLY A 47 -3.64 11.76 8.56
CA GLY A 47 -3.19 10.95 9.69
C GLY A 47 -1.85 11.43 10.30
N LYS A 48 -1.01 10.45 10.63
CA LYS A 48 0.32 10.67 11.22
C LYS A 48 1.35 11.26 10.24
N VAL A 49 1.00 11.39 8.96
CA VAL A 49 1.87 11.95 7.91
C VAL A 49 1.95 13.48 7.97
N ALA A 50 0.95 14.12 8.60
CA ALA A 50 0.84 15.59 8.65
C ALA A 50 2.06 16.31 9.23
N SER A 51 2.71 15.75 10.22
CA SER A 51 3.80 16.39 10.98
C SER A 51 5.15 16.41 10.26
N VAL A 52 5.33 15.56 9.25
CA VAL A 52 6.66 15.32 8.67
C VAL A 52 6.91 16.09 7.36
N VAL A 53 5.86 16.56 6.69
CA VAL A 53 5.99 17.15 5.34
C VAL A 53 5.81 18.66 5.31
N THR A 54 5.59 19.28 6.46
CA THR A 54 5.41 20.71 6.60
C THR A 54 6.71 21.50 6.47
N GLY A 55 7.42 21.42 5.36
CA GLY A 55 8.55 22.33 5.18
C GLY A 55 9.61 21.97 4.15
N ALA A 56 9.60 20.79 3.59
CA ALA A 56 10.62 20.38 2.64
C ALA A 56 10.15 20.55 1.19
N LEU A 57 10.57 21.61 0.54
CA LEU A 57 10.27 21.88 -0.87
C LEU A 57 10.77 20.74 -1.77
N GLY A 58 9.87 20.20 -2.62
CA GLY A 58 10.26 19.21 -3.64
C GLY A 58 10.44 17.77 -3.14
N VAL A 59 10.07 17.45 -1.90
CA VAL A 59 10.05 16.07 -1.40
C VAL A 59 8.68 15.43 -1.56
N LYS A 60 8.68 14.15 -1.89
CA LYS A 60 7.48 13.32 -2.01
C LYS A 60 7.49 12.24 -0.93
N PRO A 61 6.36 11.98 -0.27
CA PRO A 61 6.27 10.94 0.74
C PRO A 61 6.10 9.55 0.12
N ILE A 62 6.62 8.55 0.82
CA ILE A 62 6.21 7.16 0.65
C ILE A 62 5.27 6.84 1.80
N ILE A 63 4.08 6.41 1.44
CA ILE A 63 2.98 6.15 2.35
C ILE A 63 2.69 4.66 2.36
N VAL A 64 2.51 4.14 3.56
CA VAL A 64 2.05 2.78 3.80
C VAL A 64 0.67 2.84 4.45
N LEU A 65 -0.30 2.18 3.85
CA LEU A 65 -1.59 1.91 4.48
C LEU A 65 -1.56 0.48 5.01
N LYS A 66 -1.75 0.33 6.29
CA LYS A 66 -1.91 -0.94 6.99
C LYS A 66 -2.94 -0.80 8.11
N GLU A 67 -3.77 -1.83 8.30
CA GLU A 67 -4.78 -1.87 9.35
C GLU A 67 -5.71 -0.63 9.38
N GLY A 68 -6.01 -0.07 8.19
CA GLY A 68 -6.85 1.12 8.05
C GLY A 68 -6.15 2.45 8.37
N GLU A 69 -4.89 2.45 8.79
CA GLU A 69 -4.13 3.65 9.11
C GLU A 69 -3.03 3.96 8.09
N ILE A 70 -2.77 5.25 7.92
CA ILE A 70 -1.72 5.79 7.04
C ILE A 70 -0.47 6.09 7.86
N PHE A 71 0.67 5.54 7.39
CA PHE A 71 1.99 5.78 7.96
C PHE A 71 2.93 6.37 6.92
N LEU A 72 3.83 7.24 7.37
CA LEU A 72 4.97 7.67 6.55
C LEU A 72 6.10 6.67 6.73
N ASP A 73 6.59 6.13 5.62
CA ASP A 73 7.74 5.20 5.65
C ASP A 73 9.01 5.78 5.02
N GLY A 74 8.93 6.97 4.46
CA GLY A 74 10.08 7.67 3.92
C GLY A 74 9.70 8.85 3.04
N ILE A 75 10.74 9.54 2.60
CA ILE A 75 10.63 10.66 1.67
C ILE A 75 11.65 10.50 0.55
N PHE A 76 11.36 11.04 -0.61
CA PHE A 76 12.29 11.03 -1.74
C PHE A 76 12.14 12.31 -2.57
N ARG A 77 13.16 12.61 -3.39
CA ARG A 77 13.15 13.78 -4.28
C ARG A 77 13.12 13.42 -5.76
N SER A 78 13.71 12.28 -6.14
CA SER A 78 13.66 11.84 -7.53
C SER A 78 12.73 10.64 -7.68
N ARG A 79 12.07 10.55 -8.84
CA ARG A 79 11.10 9.50 -9.16
C ARG A 79 11.73 8.11 -9.11
N GLU A 80 12.95 7.99 -9.63
CA GLU A 80 13.71 6.73 -9.66
C GLU A 80 14.00 6.24 -8.24
N LYS A 81 14.44 7.14 -7.36
CA LYS A 81 14.67 6.81 -5.95
C LYS A 81 13.38 6.40 -5.24
N GLY A 82 12.26 7.04 -5.57
CA GLY A 82 10.95 6.68 -5.05
C GLY A 82 10.53 5.26 -5.46
N LYS A 83 10.66 4.94 -6.75
CA LYS A 83 10.36 3.59 -7.26
C LYS A 83 11.27 2.52 -6.61
N ALA A 84 12.56 2.76 -6.58
CA ALA A 84 13.52 1.85 -5.95
C ALA A 84 13.19 1.60 -4.46
N ARG A 85 12.80 2.66 -3.74
CA ARG A 85 12.42 2.56 -2.34
C ARG A 85 11.13 1.76 -2.14
N LEU A 86 10.10 1.95 -3.01
CA LEU A 86 8.88 1.16 -2.95
C LEU A 86 9.16 -0.34 -3.16
N VAL A 87 10.02 -0.67 -4.11
CA VAL A 87 10.45 -2.06 -4.33
C VAL A 87 11.19 -2.62 -3.12
N ASP A 88 12.13 -1.86 -2.55
CA ASP A 88 12.88 -2.27 -1.35
C ASP A 88 11.95 -2.51 -0.15
N LEU A 89 11.00 -1.62 0.09
CA LEU A 89 10.00 -1.79 1.14
C LEU A 89 9.11 -3.02 0.94
N THR A 90 8.69 -3.26 -0.29
CA THR A 90 7.92 -4.46 -0.63
C THR A 90 8.73 -5.72 -0.34
N ARG A 91 9.99 -5.76 -0.75
CA ARG A 91 10.89 -6.88 -0.47
C ARG A 91 11.06 -7.11 1.03
N ARG A 92 11.35 -6.05 1.79
CA ARG A 92 11.51 -6.15 3.26
C ARG A 92 10.26 -6.69 3.93
N TYR A 93 9.09 -6.22 3.48
CA TYR A 93 7.83 -6.73 4.02
C TYR A 93 7.69 -8.24 3.76
N LEU A 94 7.90 -8.70 2.53
CA LEU A 94 7.81 -10.12 2.19
C LEU A 94 8.80 -10.97 3.01
N PHE A 95 10.05 -10.52 3.12
CA PHE A 95 11.04 -11.22 3.95
C PHE A 95 10.66 -11.26 5.42
N SER A 96 10.03 -10.21 5.96
CA SER A 96 9.60 -10.18 7.36
C SER A 96 8.44 -11.14 7.65
N CYS A 97 7.64 -11.46 6.65
CA CYS A 97 6.53 -12.41 6.79
C CYS A 97 6.99 -13.88 6.76
N GLY A 98 8.21 -14.14 6.30
CA GLY A 98 8.77 -15.51 6.24
C GLY A 98 8.11 -16.44 5.21
N ASP A 99 7.16 -15.92 4.46
CA ASP A 99 6.39 -16.69 3.48
C ASP A 99 7.05 -16.68 2.10
N ASP A 100 6.69 -17.66 1.29
CA ASP A 100 7.05 -17.69 -0.13
C ASP A 100 6.43 -16.47 -0.84
N PRO A 101 7.22 -15.64 -1.55
CA PRO A 101 6.68 -14.54 -2.37
C PRO A 101 5.60 -14.97 -3.35
N ALA A 102 5.57 -16.23 -3.79
CA ALA A 102 4.53 -16.79 -4.65
C ALA A 102 3.16 -16.88 -3.96
N ALA A 103 3.12 -16.88 -2.63
CA ALA A 103 1.87 -16.84 -1.86
C ALA A 103 1.18 -15.47 -1.90
N TYR A 104 1.88 -14.42 -2.33
CA TYR A 104 1.35 -13.06 -2.37
C TYR A 104 0.83 -12.69 -3.75
N ARG A 105 -0.23 -11.91 -3.75
CA ARG A 105 -0.77 -11.29 -4.96
C ARG A 105 -0.39 -9.83 -4.99
N PHE A 106 0.33 -9.44 -6.04
CA PHE A 106 0.71 -8.06 -6.27
C PHE A 106 -0.29 -7.37 -7.21
N ILE A 107 -0.64 -6.14 -6.88
CA ILE A 107 -1.45 -5.27 -7.72
C ILE A 107 -0.71 -3.95 -7.81
N THR A 108 -0.31 -3.57 -9.02
CA THR A 108 0.25 -2.25 -9.30
C THR A 108 -0.84 -1.32 -9.82
N GLY A 109 -0.74 -0.06 -9.48
CA GLY A 109 -1.67 0.97 -9.92
C GLY A 109 -0.95 2.28 -10.18
N TYR A 110 -1.59 3.15 -10.92
CA TYR A 110 -1.11 4.49 -11.25
C TYR A 110 -2.25 5.50 -11.13
N GLY A 111 -1.91 6.73 -10.79
CA GLY A 111 -2.88 7.80 -10.68
C GLY A 111 -3.02 8.65 -11.92
N TYR A 112 -1.91 8.88 -12.63
CA TYR A 112 -1.87 9.78 -13.77
C TYR A 112 -1.18 9.19 -15.00
N ASP A 113 -0.04 8.57 -14.84
CA ASP A 113 0.74 8.00 -15.95
C ASP A 113 0.83 6.47 -15.81
N TYR A 114 0.22 5.74 -16.75
CA TYR A 114 0.20 4.27 -16.76
C TYR A 114 1.59 3.64 -16.89
N ARG A 115 2.58 4.39 -17.44
CA ARG A 115 3.97 3.94 -17.55
C ARG A 115 4.67 3.83 -16.20
N GLU A 116 4.05 4.35 -15.15
CA GLU A 116 4.57 4.24 -13.78
C GLU A 116 4.31 2.88 -13.14
N ALA A 117 3.27 2.18 -13.58
CA ALA A 117 2.91 0.89 -13.05
C ALA A 117 3.79 -0.24 -13.60
#